data_7fbf80e6356a034c1fe6fbeebe2d592f
#
_entry.id   7fbf80e6356a034c1fe6fbeebe2d592f
#
_cell.length_a   1.000
_cell.length_b   1.000
_cell.length_c   1.000
_cell.angle_alpha   90.00
_cell.angle_beta   90.00
_cell.angle_gamma   90.00
#
_symmetry.space_group_name_H-M   'P 1'
#
loop_
_entity.id
_entity.type
_entity.pdbx_description
1 polymer ?
#
loop_
_entity_poly.entity_id
_entity_poly.type
_entity_poly.pdbx_seq_one_letter_code
_entity_poly.pdbx_strand_id
1 'polypeptide(L)'
;VSSLIFSPSNFSFNRDSFLNVFTMNIPADLKYTKDHEWLRVDGDQATVGVTDFAQRELGDIVYVEIEPEGEILDREEAFGTVEAVKTVSDLYMPISGEVVEVNEALESSHESVNKDPYGEGWMIKISIANPTELDDLMDAAAYSELVESSAS
;
A
#
# COMPACT_ATOMS: atom_id res chain seq x y z
N VAL A 1 -4.75 16.27 18.18
CA VAL A 1 -5.62 15.91 17.09
C VAL A 1 -6.92 16.66 17.13
N SER A 2 -7.57 16.63 18.27
CA SER A 2 -8.84 17.33 18.39
C SER A 2 -8.70 18.84 18.21
N SER A 3 -7.56 19.39 18.57
CA SER A 3 -7.35 20.83 18.43
C SER A 3 -7.35 21.28 16.99
N LEU A 4 -7.06 20.39 16.06
CA LEU A 4 -7.05 20.73 14.65
C LEU A 4 -8.45 20.99 14.11
N ILE A 5 -9.46 20.55 14.82
CA ILE A 5 -10.84 20.67 14.39
C ILE A 5 -11.39 22.05 14.72
N PHE A 6 -10.70 22.81 15.55
CA PHE A 6 -11.26 24.02 16.15
C PHE A 6 -11.03 25.31 15.41
N SER A 7 -10.37 25.28 14.29
CA SER A 7 -10.10 26.50 13.55
C SER A 7 -10.67 26.39 12.15
N PRO A 8 -11.98 26.34 12.04
CA PRO A 8 -12.60 26.09 10.74
C PRO A 8 -12.21 27.12 9.68
N SER A 9 -12.00 28.34 10.05
CA SER A 9 -11.62 29.36 9.07
C SER A 9 -10.21 29.13 8.54
N ASN A 10 -9.34 28.54 9.34
CA ASN A 10 -7.98 28.26 8.93
C ASN A 10 -7.89 26.99 8.09
N PHE A 11 -8.91 26.16 8.13
CA PHE A 11 -8.90 24.89 7.46
C PHE A 11 -9.65 24.90 6.14
N SER A 12 -10.14 26.06 5.71
CA SER A 12 -11.03 26.08 4.58
C SER A 12 -10.44 25.40 3.35
N PHE A 13 -9.12 25.52 3.13
CA PHE A 13 -8.54 24.87 1.96
C PHE A 13 -7.72 23.62 2.31
N ASN A 14 -7.32 23.44 3.58
CA ASN A 14 -6.61 22.25 4.02
C ASN A 14 -7.54 21.16 4.53
N ARG A 15 -8.78 21.49 4.67
CA ARG A 15 -9.74 20.60 5.31
C ARG A 15 -9.84 19.24 4.61
N ASP A 16 -9.86 19.25 3.30
CA ASP A 16 -10.03 17.99 2.56
C ASP A 16 -8.85 17.05 2.76
N SER A 17 -7.63 17.57 2.70
CA SER A 17 -6.45 16.73 2.94
C SER A 17 -6.44 16.18 4.35
N PHE A 18 -6.78 17.04 5.33
CA PHE A 18 -6.82 16.62 6.72
C PHE A 18 -7.86 15.54 6.96
N LEU A 19 -9.06 15.72 6.42
CA LEU A 19 -10.13 14.74 6.56
C LEU A 19 -9.79 13.44 5.84
N ASN A 20 -9.13 13.52 4.70
CA ASN A 20 -8.71 12.32 3.99
C ASN A 20 -7.76 11.47 4.82
N VAL A 21 -6.81 12.10 5.51
CA VAL A 21 -5.90 11.36 6.38
C VAL A 21 -6.66 10.67 7.50
N PHE A 22 -7.59 11.38 8.13
CA PHE A 22 -8.37 10.80 9.22
C PHE A 22 -9.31 9.70 8.78
N THR A 23 -9.81 9.76 7.56
CA THR A 23 -10.71 8.73 7.07
C THR A 23 -9.98 7.58 6.40
N MET A 24 -8.67 7.69 6.20
CA MET A 24 -7.89 6.62 5.63
C MET A 24 -7.80 5.44 6.57
N ASN A 25 -7.88 4.25 5.98
CA ASN A 25 -7.73 3.03 6.73
C ASN A 25 -6.27 2.62 6.74
N ILE A 26 -5.69 2.56 7.95
CA ILE A 26 -4.31 2.12 8.14
C ILE A 26 -4.35 1.03 9.22
N PRO A 27 -4.57 -0.24 8.84
CA PRO A 27 -4.70 -1.31 9.81
C PRO A 27 -3.48 -1.44 10.73
N ALA A 28 -3.75 -1.64 12.01
CA ALA A 28 -2.71 -1.67 13.04
C ALA A 28 -1.87 -2.93 13.02
N ASP A 29 -2.36 -3.99 12.40
CA ASP A 29 -1.71 -5.30 12.40
C ASP A 29 -0.84 -5.54 11.17
N LEU A 30 -0.65 -4.53 10.33
CA LEU A 30 0.17 -4.64 9.12
C LEU A 30 1.48 -3.88 9.28
N LYS A 31 2.39 -4.12 8.33
CA LYS A 31 3.62 -3.36 8.20
C LYS A 31 3.57 -2.59 6.89
N TYR A 32 4.37 -1.52 6.80
CA TYR A 32 4.26 -0.57 5.70
C TYR A 32 5.62 -0.12 5.21
N THR A 33 5.67 0.28 3.93
CA THR A 33 6.89 0.83 3.33
C THR A 33 6.70 2.30 2.99
N LYS A 34 7.83 2.98 2.73
CA LYS A 34 7.80 4.38 2.29
C LYS A 34 7.19 4.55 0.90
N ASP A 35 7.10 3.47 0.15
CA ASP A 35 6.49 3.46 -1.18
C ASP A 35 5.01 3.11 -1.14
N HIS A 36 4.44 3.06 0.06
CA HIS A 36 3.01 2.86 0.29
C HIS A 36 2.51 1.47 -0.08
N GLU A 37 3.33 0.47 0.21
CA GLU A 37 2.88 -0.93 0.16
C GLU A 37 2.67 -1.42 1.59
N TRP A 38 1.71 -2.33 1.75
CA TRP A 38 1.47 -2.98 3.03
C TRP A 38 1.87 -4.44 2.94
N LEU A 39 2.14 -5.01 4.11
CA LEU A 39 2.59 -6.40 4.23
C LEU A 39 1.89 -7.04 5.42
N ARG A 40 1.27 -8.18 5.18
CA ARG A 40 0.63 -8.99 6.23
C ARG A 40 1.42 -10.28 6.39
N VAL A 41 2.10 -10.41 7.51
CA VAL A 41 2.95 -11.58 7.77
C VAL A 41 2.10 -12.73 8.30
N ASP A 42 2.33 -13.92 7.74
CA ASP A 42 1.67 -15.14 8.18
C ASP A 42 2.71 -16.26 8.15
N GLY A 43 3.36 -16.51 9.29
CA GLY A 43 4.44 -17.48 9.36
C GLY A 43 5.64 -17.03 8.55
N ASP A 44 6.05 -17.87 7.61
CA ASP A 44 7.18 -17.57 6.73
C ASP A 44 6.75 -16.98 5.39
N GLN A 45 5.48 -16.61 5.27
CA GLN A 45 4.95 -15.97 4.08
C GLN A 45 4.36 -14.61 4.43
N ALA A 46 4.13 -13.80 3.41
CA ALA A 46 3.49 -12.51 3.58
C ALA A 46 2.65 -12.18 2.37
N THR A 47 1.54 -11.49 2.62
CA THR A 47 0.69 -10.96 1.56
C THR A 47 1.02 -9.48 1.40
N VAL A 48 1.09 -9.01 0.16
CA VAL A 48 1.51 -7.64 -0.16
C VAL A 48 0.47 -6.97 -1.05
N GLY A 49 0.25 -5.70 -0.80
CA GLY A 49 -0.60 -4.87 -1.65
C GLY A 49 -0.26 -3.41 -1.44
N VAL A 50 -1.07 -2.52 -2.02
CA VAL A 50 -0.89 -1.08 -1.84
C VAL A 50 -1.88 -0.56 -0.81
N THR A 51 -1.48 0.52 -0.12
CA THR A 51 -2.29 1.06 0.98
C THR A 51 -3.48 1.87 0.45
N ASP A 52 -4.38 2.20 1.38
CA ASP A 52 -5.51 3.07 1.07
C ASP A 52 -5.01 4.43 0.58
N PHE A 53 -3.95 4.95 1.19
CA PHE A 53 -3.35 6.20 0.74
C PHE A 53 -2.86 6.09 -0.71
N ALA A 54 -2.16 5.00 -1.02
CA ALA A 54 -1.63 4.81 -2.37
C ALA A 54 -2.74 4.77 -3.42
N GLN A 55 -3.82 4.02 -3.14
CA GLN A 55 -4.88 3.93 -4.13
C GLN A 55 -5.61 5.26 -4.31
N ARG A 56 -5.71 6.08 -3.25
CA ARG A 56 -6.30 7.40 -3.37
C ARG A 56 -5.45 8.33 -4.22
N GLU A 57 -4.13 8.24 -4.04
CA GLU A 57 -3.19 9.06 -4.82
C GLU A 57 -3.19 8.64 -6.29
N LEU A 58 -3.32 7.34 -6.55
CA LEU A 58 -3.34 6.82 -7.91
C LEU A 58 -4.64 7.15 -8.63
N GLY A 59 -5.75 7.12 -7.89
CA GLY A 59 -7.08 7.26 -8.49
C GLY A 59 -7.53 5.95 -9.11
N ASP A 60 -8.45 6.03 -10.06
CA ASP A 60 -9.05 4.82 -10.65
C ASP A 60 -8.01 3.95 -11.34
N ILE A 61 -7.93 2.72 -10.89
CA ILE A 61 -6.99 1.73 -11.45
C ILE A 61 -7.64 1.11 -12.67
N VAL A 62 -6.89 1.05 -13.76
CA VAL A 62 -7.38 0.48 -15.01
C VAL A 62 -6.64 -0.77 -15.44
N TYR A 63 -5.48 -1.04 -14.86
CA TYR A 63 -4.73 -2.25 -15.19
C TYR A 63 -3.67 -2.52 -14.13
N VAL A 64 -3.44 -3.81 -13.84
CA VAL A 64 -2.42 -4.26 -12.92
C VAL A 64 -1.63 -5.36 -13.61
N GLU A 65 -0.31 -5.19 -13.69
CA GLU A 65 0.57 -6.18 -14.26
C GLU A 65 1.56 -6.63 -13.19
N ILE A 66 1.67 -7.93 -12.97
CA ILE A 66 2.47 -8.47 -11.87
C ILE A 66 3.38 -9.56 -12.42
N GLU A 67 4.61 -9.61 -11.88
CA GLU A 67 5.58 -10.66 -12.23
C GLU A 67 5.02 -12.04 -11.92
N PRO A 68 5.35 -13.05 -12.72
CA PRO A 68 4.77 -14.38 -12.53
C PRO A 68 5.28 -15.05 -11.26
N GLU A 69 4.53 -16.05 -10.83
CA GLU A 69 4.93 -16.89 -9.70
C GLU A 69 6.28 -17.53 -9.99
N GLY A 70 7.06 -17.70 -8.95
CA GLY A 70 8.38 -18.28 -9.05
C GLY A 70 9.52 -17.30 -9.16
N GLU A 71 9.22 -16.03 -9.39
CA GLU A 71 10.25 -14.99 -9.46
C GLU A 71 10.82 -14.71 -8.07
N ILE A 72 12.15 -14.69 -7.99
CA ILE A 72 12.87 -14.37 -6.75
C ILE A 72 13.34 -12.93 -6.89
N LEU A 73 12.87 -12.07 -6.00
CA LEU A 73 13.12 -10.64 -6.09
C LEU A 73 13.73 -10.12 -4.78
N ASP A 74 14.64 -9.17 -4.93
CA ASP A 74 15.24 -8.49 -3.77
C ASP A 74 14.34 -7.36 -3.31
N ARG A 75 14.55 -6.93 -2.07
CA ARG A 75 13.86 -5.77 -1.53
C ARG A 75 14.06 -4.58 -2.46
N GLU A 76 12.96 -3.87 -2.72
CA GLU A 76 12.90 -2.69 -3.59
C GLU A 76 13.00 -2.98 -5.09
N GLU A 77 13.09 -4.23 -5.50
CA GLU A 77 12.92 -4.56 -6.90
C GLU A 77 11.43 -4.48 -7.25
N ALA A 78 11.13 -4.10 -8.49
CA ALA A 78 9.74 -4.00 -8.93
C ALA A 78 9.15 -5.39 -9.11
N PHE A 79 7.97 -5.62 -8.52
CA PHE A 79 7.25 -6.87 -8.74
C PHE A 79 6.08 -6.69 -9.70
N GLY A 80 5.84 -5.48 -10.13
CA GLY A 80 4.76 -5.22 -11.05
C GLY A 80 4.57 -3.73 -11.28
N THR A 81 3.49 -3.43 -12.00
CA THR A 81 3.13 -2.06 -12.37
C THR A 81 1.62 -1.91 -12.22
N VAL A 82 1.20 -0.75 -11.76
CA VAL A 82 -0.22 -0.42 -11.70
C VAL A 82 -0.46 0.78 -12.61
N GLU A 83 -1.45 0.66 -13.50
CA GLU A 83 -1.87 1.76 -14.36
C GLU A 83 -3.16 2.35 -13.82
N ALA A 84 -3.18 3.66 -13.64
CA ALA A 84 -4.37 4.40 -13.31
C ALA A 84 -4.70 5.33 -14.46
N VAL A 85 -5.87 5.93 -14.41
CA VAL A 85 -6.29 6.85 -15.48
C VAL A 85 -5.27 7.97 -15.67
N LYS A 86 -4.74 8.48 -14.57
CA LYS A 86 -3.85 9.66 -14.62
C LYS A 86 -2.37 9.37 -14.54
N THR A 87 -1.97 8.14 -14.20
CA THR A 87 -0.55 7.85 -13.97
C THR A 87 -0.27 6.35 -14.00
N VAL A 88 1.02 6.01 -14.13
CA VAL A 88 1.52 4.64 -14.04
C VAL A 88 2.55 4.62 -12.93
N SER A 89 2.54 3.57 -12.11
CA SER A 89 3.45 3.46 -10.99
C SER A 89 4.00 2.05 -10.88
N ASP A 90 5.29 1.93 -10.57
CA ASP A 90 5.89 0.63 -10.28
C ASP A 90 5.52 0.20 -8.86
N LEU A 91 5.48 -1.11 -8.67
CA LEU A 91 5.21 -1.73 -7.38
C LEU A 91 6.49 -2.41 -6.91
N TYR A 92 6.95 -2.10 -5.70
CA TYR A 92 8.25 -2.56 -5.22
C TYR A 92 8.10 -3.59 -4.12
N MET A 93 9.04 -4.56 -4.10
CA MET A 93 9.07 -5.56 -3.05
C MET A 93 9.35 -4.89 -1.70
N PRO A 94 8.49 -5.11 -0.69
CA PRO A 94 8.75 -4.55 0.63
C PRO A 94 9.90 -5.24 1.35
N ILE A 95 10.10 -6.51 1.04
CA ILE A 95 11.23 -7.31 1.55
C ILE A 95 11.61 -8.30 0.44
N SER A 96 12.78 -8.91 0.60
CA SER A 96 13.23 -9.93 -0.35
C SER A 96 12.43 -11.21 -0.20
N GLY A 97 12.11 -11.86 -1.31
CA GLY A 97 11.37 -13.12 -1.26
C GLY A 97 11.05 -13.62 -2.63
N GLU A 98 10.39 -14.80 -2.66
CA GLU A 98 9.92 -15.42 -3.90
C GLU A 98 8.41 -15.18 -4.01
N VAL A 99 7.97 -14.83 -5.21
CA VAL A 99 6.54 -14.67 -5.47
C VAL A 99 5.93 -16.07 -5.56
N VAL A 100 5.12 -16.43 -4.56
CA VAL A 100 4.53 -17.77 -4.50
C VAL A 100 3.09 -17.81 -4.97
N GLU A 101 2.42 -16.64 -4.98
CA GLU A 101 1.05 -16.56 -5.47
C GLU A 101 0.78 -15.15 -5.98
N VAL A 102 0.02 -15.06 -7.07
CA VAL A 102 -0.40 -13.79 -7.66
C VAL A 102 -1.93 -13.75 -7.62
N ASN A 103 -2.49 -12.60 -7.29
CA ASN A 103 -3.95 -12.44 -7.29
C ASN A 103 -4.45 -12.25 -8.71
N GLU A 104 -4.78 -13.35 -9.35
CA GLU A 104 -5.22 -13.33 -10.74
C GLU A 104 -6.56 -12.64 -10.94
N ALA A 105 -7.34 -12.49 -9.88
CA ALA A 105 -8.62 -11.79 -9.96
C ALA A 105 -8.45 -10.33 -10.36
N LEU A 106 -7.29 -9.75 -10.12
CA LEU A 106 -7.04 -8.35 -10.48
C LEU A 106 -6.99 -8.12 -11.98
N GLU A 107 -6.80 -9.16 -12.79
CA GLU A 107 -6.85 -9.02 -14.23
C GLU A 107 -8.22 -8.59 -14.71
N SER A 108 -9.28 -9.08 -14.08
CA SER A 108 -10.66 -8.74 -14.45
C SER A 108 -11.32 -7.79 -13.46
N SER A 109 -10.81 -7.73 -12.24
CA SER A 109 -11.40 -6.92 -11.17
C SER A 109 -10.36 -5.98 -10.57
N HIS A 110 -9.66 -5.25 -11.43
CA HIS A 110 -8.60 -4.34 -11.00
C HIS A 110 -9.13 -3.24 -10.07
N GLU A 111 -10.40 -2.91 -10.14
CA GLU A 111 -11.02 -1.92 -9.25
C GLU A 111 -11.04 -2.35 -7.79
N SER A 112 -10.77 -3.62 -7.51
CA SER A 112 -10.66 -4.10 -6.13
C SER A 112 -9.52 -3.41 -5.39
N VAL A 113 -8.48 -2.98 -6.11
CA VAL A 113 -7.39 -2.23 -5.51
C VAL A 113 -7.91 -0.92 -4.91
N ASN A 114 -8.85 -0.28 -5.59
CA ASN A 114 -9.46 0.96 -5.08
C ASN A 114 -10.46 0.68 -3.97
N LYS A 115 -11.28 -0.35 -4.13
CA LYS A 115 -12.41 -0.59 -3.24
C LYS A 115 -12.02 -1.32 -1.96
N ASP A 116 -11.02 -2.20 -2.03
CA ASP A 116 -10.66 -3.04 -0.89
C ASP A 116 -9.17 -3.37 -0.92
N PRO A 117 -8.31 -2.34 -0.78
CA PRO A 117 -6.87 -2.53 -0.95
C PRO A 117 -6.24 -3.52 0.03
N TYR A 118 -6.82 -3.71 1.20
CA TYR A 118 -6.27 -4.65 2.20
C TYR A 118 -6.94 -6.02 2.16
N GLY A 119 -7.95 -6.20 1.35
CA GLY A 119 -8.67 -7.46 1.20
C GLY A 119 -8.57 -7.97 -0.22
N GLU A 120 -9.65 -7.86 -0.98
CA GLU A 120 -9.71 -8.38 -2.35
C GLU A 120 -8.64 -7.79 -3.26
N GLY A 121 -8.14 -6.61 -2.93
CA GLY A 121 -7.12 -5.92 -3.72
C GLY A 121 -5.69 -6.34 -3.43
N TRP A 122 -5.47 -7.41 -2.68
CA TRP A 122 -4.11 -7.91 -2.45
C TRP A 122 -3.47 -8.28 -3.78
N MET A 123 -2.15 -8.17 -3.86
CA MET A 123 -1.46 -8.34 -5.14
C MET A 123 -0.65 -9.62 -5.25
N ILE A 124 0.22 -9.87 -4.28
CA ILE A 124 1.06 -11.08 -4.30
C ILE A 124 1.19 -11.66 -2.90
N LYS A 125 1.54 -12.95 -2.87
CA LYS A 125 2.04 -13.57 -1.64
C LYS A 125 3.47 -13.97 -1.90
N ILE A 126 4.33 -13.77 -0.92
CA ILE A 126 5.75 -14.04 -1.06
C ILE A 126 6.21 -14.94 0.09
N SER A 127 7.26 -15.72 -0.17
CA SER A 127 7.98 -16.40 0.91
C SER A 127 9.04 -15.43 1.41
N ILE A 128 9.21 -15.35 2.73
CA ILE A 128 10.12 -14.39 3.34
C ILE A 128 11.53 -14.95 3.30
N ALA A 129 12.42 -14.30 2.56
CA ALA A 129 13.80 -14.77 2.43
C ALA A 129 14.65 -14.39 3.63
N ASN A 130 14.44 -13.18 4.16
CA ASN A 130 15.24 -12.67 5.27
C ASN A 130 14.33 -11.98 6.28
N PRO A 131 13.93 -12.68 7.35
CA PRO A 131 13.00 -12.10 8.33
C PRO A 131 13.49 -10.83 9.01
N THR A 132 14.80 -10.59 9.04
CA THR A 132 15.32 -9.38 9.68
C THR A 132 14.93 -8.12 8.92
N GLU A 133 14.61 -8.24 7.63
CA GLU A 133 14.15 -7.09 6.85
C GLU A 133 12.80 -6.55 7.34
N LEU A 134 12.03 -7.39 8.03
CA LEU A 134 10.76 -6.95 8.60
C LEU A 134 10.95 -5.85 9.63
N ASP A 135 12.10 -5.83 10.30
CA ASP A 135 12.39 -4.85 11.34
C ASP A 135 12.58 -3.43 10.76
N ASP A 136 12.85 -3.34 9.48
CA ASP A 136 13.04 -2.06 8.80
C ASP A 136 11.73 -1.43 8.33
N LEU A 137 10.63 -2.16 8.43
CA LEU A 137 9.34 -1.69 7.98
C LEU A 137 8.66 -0.84 9.05
N MET A 138 7.76 0.02 8.62
CA MET A 138 7.00 0.89 9.54
C MET A 138 5.79 0.16 10.09
N ASP A 139 5.44 0.47 11.33
CA ASP A 139 4.14 0.07 11.87
C ASP A 139 3.10 1.10 11.45
N ALA A 140 1.85 0.90 11.87
CA ALA A 140 0.77 1.79 11.48
C ALA A 140 0.99 3.22 11.98
N ALA A 141 1.54 3.39 13.19
CA ALA A 141 1.74 4.70 13.75
C ALA A 141 2.79 5.50 12.96
N ALA A 142 3.92 4.87 12.64
CA ALA A 142 4.96 5.51 11.87
C ALA A 142 4.48 5.82 10.46
N TYR A 143 3.74 4.89 9.86
CA TYR A 143 3.21 5.09 8.52
C TYR A 143 2.19 6.24 8.50
N SER A 144 1.34 6.34 9.54
CA SER A 144 0.37 7.43 9.64
C SER A 144 1.08 8.78 9.66
N GLU A 145 2.21 8.87 10.37
CA GLU A 145 2.97 10.12 10.40
C GLU A 145 3.53 10.46 9.02
N LEU A 146 3.99 9.46 8.28
CA LEU A 146 4.48 9.67 6.93
C LEU A 146 3.38 10.19 6.02
N VAL A 147 2.20 9.59 6.11
CA VAL A 147 1.05 9.98 5.29
C VAL A 147 0.61 11.40 5.63
N GLU A 148 0.57 11.76 6.90
CA GLU A 148 0.20 13.11 7.32
C GLU A 148 1.16 14.15 6.76
N SER A 149 2.45 13.85 6.79
CA SER A 149 3.46 14.73 6.20
C SER A 149 3.26 14.91 4.71
N SER A 150 2.89 13.82 4.03
CA SER A 150 2.68 13.84 2.58
C SER A 150 1.40 14.57 2.20
N ALA A 151 0.38 14.52 3.07
CA ALA A 151 -0.92 15.11 2.78
C ALA A 151 -0.95 16.60 3.06
N SER A 152 -0.04 17.09 3.90
CA SER A 152 0.03 18.51 4.21
C SER A 152 0.93 19.26 3.24
#